data_56ad94a13dbc8bd5d76a50c42ae328e4
#
_entry.id   56ad94a13dbc8bd5d76a50c42ae328e4
#
_cell.length_a   1.000
_cell.length_b   1.000
_cell.length_c   1.000
_cell.angle_alpha   90.00
_cell.angle_beta   90.00
_cell.angle_gamma   90.00
#
_symmetry.space_group_name_H-M   'P 1'
#
loop_
_entity.id
_entity.type
_entity.pdbx_description
1 polymer ?
#
loop_
_entity_poly.entity_id
_entity_poly.type
_entity_poly.pdbx_seq_one_letter_code
_entity_poly.pdbx_strand_id
1 'polypeptide(L)'
;MASRTRIPKAELTGIYGAMVKWMSRKMVGDVPEPVAVVWHNRKVLSFSMSLGRKVKKWDQCDENLKSFAHLAVASLVGCSFCLDLGYFRAHNEGLDVTKAREVPRWRESHVFTPLERDVMEYAEAMTQTPPTVTDDLSARLLNALGPAALVELTMFIALANVGARTNTALGIESQGFSAACNLKPLAVAVTT
;
A
#
# COMPACT_ATOMS: atom_id res chain seq x y z
N MET A 1 10.28 22.00 1.22
CA MET A 1 9.97 21.81 -0.21
C MET A 1 8.51 22.12 -0.43
N ALA A 2 8.15 22.84 -1.51
CA ALA A 2 6.76 23.08 -1.84
C ALA A 2 6.08 21.75 -2.18
N SER A 3 4.87 21.54 -1.65
CA SER A 3 4.06 20.34 -1.97
C SER A 3 3.79 20.28 -3.48
N ARG A 4 4.03 19.13 -4.09
CA ARG A 4 3.74 18.88 -5.52
C ARG A 4 2.31 18.39 -5.77
N THR A 5 1.48 18.35 -4.72
CA THR A 5 0.09 17.90 -4.87
C THR A 5 -0.68 18.79 -5.86
N ARG A 6 -1.48 18.16 -6.74
CA ARG A 6 -2.30 18.87 -7.75
C ARG A 6 -3.46 19.63 -7.13
N ILE A 7 -3.85 19.29 -5.91
CA ILE A 7 -4.83 20.00 -5.08
C ILE A 7 -4.10 20.52 -3.84
N PRO A 8 -4.25 21.80 -3.47
CA PRO A 8 -3.60 22.33 -2.29
C PRO A 8 -4.07 21.59 -1.02
N LYS A 9 -3.18 21.47 -0.04
CA LYS A 9 -3.52 20.88 1.26
C LYS A 9 -4.53 21.78 1.96
N ALA A 10 -5.61 21.17 2.46
CA ALA A 10 -6.58 21.87 3.28
C ALA A 10 -6.10 21.97 4.73
N GLU A 11 -6.51 23.03 5.42
CA GLU A 11 -6.36 23.11 6.86
C GLU A 11 -7.41 22.23 7.55
N LEU A 12 -6.96 21.32 8.39
CA LEU A 12 -7.83 20.48 9.21
C LEU A 12 -8.35 21.32 10.38
N THR A 13 -9.57 21.82 10.27
CA THR A 13 -10.19 22.74 11.24
C THR A 13 -11.24 22.06 12.11
N GLY A 14 -11.57 22.69 13.24
CA GLY A 14 -12.60 22.23 14.18
C GLY A 14 -12.17 21.02 15.01
N ILE A 15 -13.06 20.56 15.91
CA ILE A 15 -12.83 19.45 16.83
C ILE A 15 -12.48 18.15 16.07
N TYR A 16 -13.20 17.88 14.98
CA TYR A 16 -12.92 16.71 14.14
C TYR A 16 -11.53 16.79 13.47
N GLY A 17 -11.12 17.98 13.03
CA GLY A 17 -9.77 18.21 12.50
C GLY A 17 -8.68 17.99 13.53
N ALA A 18 -8.90 18.46 14.76
CA ALA A 18 -7.97 18.23 15.87
C ALA A 18 -7.83 16.73 16.20
N MET A 19 -8.95 16.00 16.22
CA MET A 19 -8.95 14.55 16.43
C MET A 19 -8.19 13.80 15.31
N VAL A 20 -8.43 14.15 14.05
CA VAL A 20 -7.74 13.53 12.90
C VAL A 20 -6.24 13.83 12.96
N LYS A 21 -5.83 15.06 13.26
CA LYS A 21 -4.41 15.42 13.45
C LYS A 21 -3.77 14.59 14.57
N TRP A 22 -4.42 14.50 15.71
CA TRP A 22 -3.91 13.73 16.86
C TRP A 22 -3.75 12.25 16.51
N MET A 23 -4.76 11.65 15.89
CA MET A 23 -4.73 10.24 15.48
C MET A 23 -3.65 9.97 14.43
N SER A 24 -3.52 10.84 13.42
CA SER A 24 -2.49 10.72 12.38
C SER A 24 -1.08 10.78 12.96
N ARG A 25 -0.83 11.75 13.84
CA ARG A 25 0.47 11.88 14.51
C ARG A 25 0.82 10.67 15.38
N LYS A 26 -0.17 10.10 16.06
CA LYS A 26 0.03 8.88 16.85
C LYS A 26 0.38 7.66 15.99
N MET A 27 -0.14 7.59 14.76
CA MET A 27 0.05 6.44 13.86
C MET A 27 1.33 6.52 13.04
N VAL A 28 1.68 7.70 12.53
CA VAL A 28 2.77 7.86 11.56
C VAL A 28 3.68 9.06 11.85
N GLY A 29 3.54 9.70 13.00
CA GLY A 29 4.38 10.82 13.43
C GLY A 29 3.94 12.20 12.92
N ASP A 30 3.21 12.28 11.81
CA ASP A 30 2.69 13.53 11.23
C ASP A 30 1.34 13.30 10.56
N VAL A 31 0.74 14.37 9.99
CA VAL A 31 -0.48 14.27 9.19
C VAL A 31 -0.10 13.89 7.75
N PRO A 32 -0.46 12.68 7.27
CA PRO A 32 -0.15 12.29 5.91
C PRO A 32 -0.77 13.23 4.87
N GLU A 33 -0.05 13.55 3.81
CA GLU A 33 -0.56 14.40 2.73
C GLU A 33 -1.92 13.98 2.18
N PRO A 34 -2.21 12.68 1.95
CA PRO A 34 -3.53 12.24 1.50
C PRO A 34 -4.65 12.71 2.42
N VAL A 35 -4.42 12.74 3.73
CA VAL A 35 -5.42 13.20 4.71
C VAL A 35 -5.72 14.68 4.51
N ALA A 36 -4.69 15.52 4.33
CA ALA A 36 -4.85 16.94 4.13
C ALA A 36 -5.49 17.28 2.76
N VAL A 37 -5.13 16.53 1.72
CA VAL A 37 -5.71 16.71 0.38
C VAL A 37 -7.17 16.23 0.33
N VAL A 38 -7.46 15.04 0.86
CA VAL A 38 -8.82 14.47 0.86
C VAL A 38 -9.74 15.18 1.86
N TRP A 39 -9.20 15.98 2.78
CA TRP A 39 -9.98 16.79 3.71
C TRP A 39 -10.97 17.74 3.01
N HIS A 40 -10.69 18.17 1.79
CA HIS A 40 -11.64 18.95 0.98
C HIS A 40 -12.99 18.24 0.79
N ASN A 41 -13.02 16.91 0.88
CA ASN A 41 -14.25 16.13 0.86
C ASN A 41 -14.32 15.20 2.08
N ARG A 42 -14.93 15.68 3.15
CA ARG A 42 -15.03 14.93 4.42
C ARG A 42 -15.79 13.60 4.31
N LYS A 43 -16.71 13.46 3.35
CA LYS A 43 -17.43 12.20 3.11
C LYS A 43 -16.48 11.15 2.56
N VAL A 44 -15.64 11.53 1.59
CA VAL A 44 -14.61 10.64 1.02
C VAL A 44 -13.58 10.28 2.08
N LEU A 45 -13.10 11.24 2.87
CA LEU A 45 -12.15 10.98 3.96
C LEU A 45 -12.72 10.00 4.99
N SER A 46 -13.95 10.24 5.46
CA SER A 46 -14.63 9.38 6.43
C SER A 46 -14.81 7.95 5.90
N PHE A 47 -15.20 7.81 4.63
CA PHE A 47 -15.29 6.53 3.95
C PHE A 47 -13.93 5.81 3.94
N SER A 48 -12.87 6.48 3.49
CA SER A 48 -11.53 5.90 3.40
C SER A 48 -11.00 5.46 4.77
N MET A 49 -11.20 6.28 5.81
CA MET A 49 -10.82 5.94 7.18
C MET A 49 -11.63 4.74 7.74
N SER A 50 -12.93 4.70 7.44
CA SER A 50 -13.80 3.57 7.85
C SER A 50 -13.39 2.29 7.15
N LEU A 51 -13.11 2.36 5.85
CA LEU A 51 -12.64 1.23 5.05
C LEU A 51 -11.32 0.68 5.60
N GLY A 52 -10.33 1.54 5.85
CA GLY A 52 -9.05 1.13 6.42
C GLY A 52 -9.19 0.42 7.78
N ARG A 53 -10.12 0.89 8.65
CA ARG A 53 -10.40 0.22 9.93
C ARG A 53 -11.06 -1.16 9.76
N LYS A 54 -11.89 -1.34 8.73
CA LYS A 54 -12.53 -2.64 8.43
C LYS A 54 -11.50 -3.63 7.88
N VAL A 55 -10.67 -3.18 6.94
CA VAL A 55 -9.62 -4.00 6.33
C VAL A 55 -8.62 -4.53 7.36
N LYS A 56 -8.28 -3.73 8.38
CA LYS A 56 -7.40 -4.16 9.48
C LYS A 56 -7.94 -5.32 10.33
N LYS A 57 -9.20 -5.70 10.14
CA LYS A 57 -9.81 -6.84 10.85
C LYS A 57 -9.85 -8.11 10.00
N TRP A 58 -9.35 -8.05 8.78
CA TRP A 58 -9.26 -9.19 7.89
C TRP A 58 -8.04 -10.02 8.26
N ASP A 59 -8.24 -11.30 8.51
CA ASP A 59 -7.26 -12.18 9.13
C ASP A 59 -7.14 -13.56 8.46
N GLN A 60 -7.74 -13.72 7.28
CA GLN A 60 -7.69 -14.99 6.54
C GLN A 60 -6.41 -15.14 5.71
N CYS A 61 -5.84 -14.03 5.24
CA CYS A 61 -4.61 -14.01 4.48
C CYS A 61 -3.44 -13.50 5.34
N ASP A 62 -2.29 -14.13 5.23
CA ASP A 62 -1.07 -13.75 5.92
C ASP A 62 -0.69 -12.27 5.68
N GLU A 63 -0.29 -11.57 6.74
CA GLU A 63 0.00 -10.13 6.69
C GLU A 63 1.24 -9.79 5.84
N ASN A 64 2.26 -10.66 5.78
CA ASN A 64 3.40 -10.46 4.88
C ASN A 64 2.97 -10.56 3.43
N LEU A 65 2.11 -11.53 3.08
CA LEU A 65 1.58 -11.67 1.72
C LEU A 65 0.78 -10.42 1.30
N LYS A 66 -0.07 -9.90 2.19
CA LYS A 66 -0.79 -8.63 1.96
C LYS A 66 0.17 -7.45 1.81
N SER A 67 1.20 -7.38 2.63
CA SER A 67 2.22 -6.33 2.58
C SER A 67 3.00 -6.37 1.24
N PHE A 68 3.42 -7.56 0.80
CA PHE A 68 4.13 -7.73 -0.48
C PHE A 68 3.23 -7.38 -1.67
N ALA A 69 1.97 -7.82 -1.65
CA ALA A 69 0.98 -7.45 -2.67
C ALA A 69 0.78 -5.93 -2.75
N HIS A 70 0.65 -5.25 -1.59
CA HIS A 70 0.54 -3.78 -1.54
C HIS A 70 1.75 -3.08 -2.16
N LEU A 71 2.96 -3.51 -1.80
CA LEU A 71 4.20 -2.92 -2.32
C LEU A 71 4.37 -3.19 -3.82
N ALA A 72 3.97 -4.38 -4.31
CA ALA A 72 3.99 -4.70 -5.74
C ALA A 72 3.03 -3.79 -6.54
N VAL A 73 1.78 -3.61 -6.06
CA VAL A 73 0.83 -2.64 -6.65
C VAL A 73 1.43 -1.24 -6.64
N ALA A 74 1.98 -0.79 -5.51
CA ALA A 74 2.54 0.54 -5.36
C ALA A 74 3.73 0.78 -6.30
N SER A 75 4.58 -0.24 -6.48
CA SER A 75 5.72 -0.21 -7.38
C SER A 75 5.27 -0.09 -8.84
N LEU A 76 4.33 -0.94 -9.28
CA LEU A 76 3.84 -0.95 -10.65
C LEU A 76 3.08 0.35 -11.02
N VAL A 77 2.28 0.89 -10.09
CA VAL A 77 1.54 2.16 -10.28
C VAL A 77 2.48 3.37 -10.19
N GLY A 78 3.67 3.23 -9.61
CA GLY A 78 4.60 4.34 -9.36
C GLY A 78 4.17 5.25 -8.19
N CYS A 79 3.46 4.71 -7.19
CA CYS A 79 3.03 5.47 -6.02
C CYS A 79 4.14 5.52 -4.97
N SER A 80 5.00 6.53 -5.02
CA SER A 80 6.10 6.70 -4.06
C SER A 80 5.62 6.85 -2.61
N PHE A 81 4.48 7.52 -2.38
CA PHE A 81 3.84 7.59 -1.06
C PHE A 81 3.44 6.21 -0.54
N CYS A 82 2.82 5.38 -1.41
CA CYS A 82 2.36 4.05 -1.01
C CYS A 82 3.53 3.11 -0.71
N LEU A 83 4.62 3.21 -1.47
CA LEU A 83 5.86 2.48 -1.21
C LEU A 83 6.47 2.86 0.15
N ASP A 84 6.64 4.15 0.39
CA ASP A 84 7.21 4.69 1.63
C ASP A 84 6.37 4.28 2.86
N LEU A 85 5.06 4.54 2.81
CA LEU A 85 4.15 4.20 3.91
C LEU A 85 3.99 2.69 4.09
N GLY A 86 3.94 1.91 3.01
CA GLY A 86 3.83 0.44 3.07
C GLY A 86 5.08 -0.18 3.71
N TYR A 87 6.25 0.28 3.34
CA TYR A 87 7.52 -0.18 3.92
C TYR A 87 7.66 0.22 5.39
N PHE A 88 7.30 1.46 5.74
CA PHE A 88 7.21 1.93 7.13
C PHE A 88 6.25 1.06 7.97
N ARG A 89 5.08 0.69 7.42
CA ARG A 89 4.13 -0.18 8.12
C ARG A 89 4.68 -1.57 8.31
N ALA A 90 5.31 -2.17 7.31
CA ALA A 90 5.94 -3.48 7.44
C ALA A 90 6.93 -3.51 8.62
N HIS A 91 7.70 -2.44 8.80
CA HIS A 91 8.61 -2.29 9.94
C HIS A 91 7.85 -2.22 11.28
N ASN A 92 6.85 -1.35 11.39
CA ASN A 92 6.15 -1.10 12.66
C ASN A 92 5.22 -2.26 13.07
N GLU A 93 4.75 -3.03 12.12
CA GLU A 93 3.89 -4.20 12.34
C GLU A 93 4.72 -5.50 12.53
N GLY A 94 6.06 -5.39 12.52
CA GLY A 94 6.96 -6.53 12.75
C GLY A 94 6.97 -7.55 11.62
N LEU A 95 6.65 -7.11 10.38
CA LEU A 95 6.66 -7.96 9.19
C LEU A 95 8.10 -8.15 8.66
N ASP A 96 8.25 -9.01 7.65
CA ASP A 96 9.56 -9.26 7.01
C ASP A 96 10.05 -8.05 6.20
N VAL A 97 10.71 -7.14 6.89
CA VAL A 97 11.26 -5.90 6.31
C VAL A 97 12.34 -6.18 5.27
N THR A 98 13.09 -7.28 5.42
CA THR A 98 14.13 -7.67 4.48
C THR A 98 13.53 -8.02 3.12
N LYS A 99 12.47 -8.82 3.12
CA LYS A 99 11.73 -9.13 1.90
C LYS A 99 10.95 -7.91 1.38
N ALA A 100 10.25 -7.18 2.24
CA ALA A 100 9.52 -5.97 1.86
C ALA A 100 10.39 -4.97 1.08
N ARG A 101 11.66 -4.82 1.49
CA ARG A 101 12.65 -4.00 0.80
C ARG A 101 12.90 -4.44 -0.65
N GLU A 102 12.85 -5.73 -0.91
CA GLU A 102 13.18 -6.34 -2.21
C GLU A 102 11.99 -6.40 -3.18
N VAL A 103 10.76 -6.10 -2.71
CA VAL A 103 9.54 -6.17 -3.55
C VAL A 103 9.64 -5.37 -4.85
N PRO A 104 10.17 -4.13 -4.91
CA PRO A 104 10.24 -3.41 -6.19
C PRO A 104 11.06 -4.11 -7.29
N ARG A 105 11.93 -5.07 -6.92
CA ARG A 105 12.70 -5.90 -7.85
C ARG A 105 12.51 -7.40 -7.60
N TRP A 106 11.34 -7.81 -7.20
CA TRP A 106 11.09 -9.17 -6.73
C TRP A 106 11.42 -10.26 -7.76
N ARG A 107 11.35 -9.93 -9.04
CA ARG A 107 11.67 -10.90 -10.12
C ARG A 107 13.15 -11.28 -10.14
N GLU A 108 14.04 -10.34 -9.87
CA GLU A 108 15.49 -10.55 -9.81
C GLU A 108 15.97 -11.04 -8.43
N SER A 109 15.14 -10.89 -7.41
CA SER A 109 15.49 -11.24 -6.03
C SER A 109 15.26 -12.74 -5.75
N HIS A 110 16.16 -13.38 -5.01
CA HIS A 110 16.08 -14.80 -4.65
C HIS A 110 15.52 -15.05 -3.24
N VAL A 111 15.04 -14.00 -2.54
CA VAL A 111 14.60 -14.13 -1.15
C VAL A 111 13.15 -14.64 -1.01
N PHE A 112 12.39 -14.62 -2.10
CA PHE A 112 10.97 -14.95 -2.09
C PHE A 112 10.70 -16.42 -2.37
N THR A 113 9.76 -16.98 -1.61
CA THR A 113 9.21 -18.31 -1.86
C THR A 113 8.34 -18.33 -3.13
N PRO A 114 8.03 -19.52 -3.69
CA PRO A 114 7.12 -19.61 -4.83
C PRO A 114 5.76 -18.95 -4.58
N LEU A 115 5.17 -19.15 -3.39
CA LEU A 115 3.88 -18.53 -3.03
C LEU A 115 3.97 -16.99 -2.99
N GLU A 116 5.01 -16.44 -2.39
CA GLU A 116 5.20 -14.99 -2.33
C GLU A 116 5.36 -14.39 -3.73
N ARG A 117 6.01 -15.10 -4.65
CA ARG A 117 6.13 -14.71 -6.06
C ARG A 117 4.78 -14.74 -6.78
N ASP A 118 4.00 -15.81 -6.60
CA ASP A 118 2.66 -15.92 -7.17
C ASP A 118 1.75 -14.79 -6.66
N VAL A 119 1.86 -14.41 -5.37
CA VAL A 119 1.10 -13.29 -4.80
C VAL A 119 1.48 -11.95 -5.44
N MET A 120 2.78 -11.68 -5.63
CA MET A 120 3.22 -10.43 -6.27
C MET A 120 2.88 -10.40 -7.76
N GLU A 121 3.00 -11.53 -8.47
CA GLU A 121 2.56 -11.68 -9.85
C GLU A 121 1.05 -11.41 -9.99
N TYR A 122 0.25 -11.98 -9.09
CA TYR A 122 -1.20 -11.76 -9.05
C TYR A 122 -1.55 -10.31 -8.78
N ALA A 123 -0.86 -9.67 -7.84
CA ALA A 123 -1.04 -8.24 -7.55
C ALA A 123 -0.74 -7.35 -8.76
N GLU A 124 0.33 -7.63 -9.49
CA GLU A 124 0.66 -6.89 -10.71
C GLU A 124 -0.33 -7.18 -11.84
N ALA A 125 -0.71 -8.46 -12.05
CA ALA A 125 -1.69 -8.84 -13.07
C ALA A 125 -3.05 -8.17 -12.85
N MET A 126 -3.50 -8.07 -11.61
CA MET A 126 -4.71 -7.32 -11.23
C MET A 126 -4.58 -5.80 -11.44
N THR A 127 -3.36 -5.28 -11.42
CA THR A 127 -3.07 -3.84 -11.53
C THR A 127 -3.00 -3.40 -13.00
N GLN A 128 -2.74 -4.30 -13.92
CA GLN A 128 -2.77 -4.03 -15.36
C GLN A 128 -4.16 -3.56 -15.83
N THR A 129 -4.21 -2.89 -16.97
CA THR A 129 -5.46 -2.46 -17.60
C THR A 129 -5.42 -2.81 -19.09
N PRO A 130 -6.18 -3.81 -19.56
CA PRO A 130 -7.04 -4.72 -18.78
C PRO A 130 -6.24 -5.62 -17.83
N PRO A 131 -6.87 -6.19 -16.78
CA PRO A 131 -6.23 -7.18 -15.91
C PRO A 131 -5.76 -8.40 -16.69
N THR A 132 -4.60 -8.95 -16.30
CA THR A 132 -3.94 -10.07 -17.01
C THR A 132 -3.84 -11.33 -16.15
N VAL A 133 -4.73 -11.48 -15.17
CA VAL A 133 -4.79 -12.67 -14.31
C VAL A 133 -5.12 -13.90 -15.14
N THR A 134 -4.28 -14.95 -15.00
CA THR A 134 -4.48 -16.23 -15.69
C THR A 134 -5.18 -17.25 -14.79
N ASP A 135 -5.87 -18.21 -15.40
CA ASP A 135 -6.51 -19.29 -14.67
C ASP A 135 -5.47 -20.15 -13.90
N ASP A 136 -4.29 -20.38 -14.49
CA ASP A 136 -3.22 -21.15 -13.87
C ASP A 136 -2.69 -20.46 -12.58
N LEU A 137 -2.45 -19.14 -12.62
CA LEU A 137 -2.04 -18.39 -11.46
C LEU A 137 -3.11 -18.41 -10.36
N SER A 138 -4.36 -18.21 -10.76
CA SER A 138 -5.50 -18.29 -9.85
C SER A 138 -5.64 -19.68 -9.20
N ALA A 139 -5.45 -20.75 -9.96
CA ALA A 139 -5.51 -22.11 -9.46
C ALA A 139 -4.36 -22.41 -8.47
N ARG A 140 -3.14 -21.97 -8.75
CA ARG A 140 -2.01 -22.12 -7.81
C ARG A 140 -2.28 -21.42 -6.49
N LEU A 141 -2.76 -20.16 -6.55
CA LEU A 141 -3.10 -19.39 -5.35
C LEU A 141 -4.28 -19.99 -4.58
N LEU A 142 -5.32 -20.46 -5.29
CA LEU A 142 -6.46 -21.12 -4.65
C LEU A 142 -6.04 -22.39 -3.91
N ASN A 143 -5.16 -23.19 -4.52
CA ASN A 143 -4.63 -24.41 -3.89
C ASN A 143 -3.76 -24.10 -2.67
N ALA A 144 -2.95 -23.05 -2.71
CA ALA A 144 -2.02 -22.70 -1.64
C ALA A 144 -2.70 -21.97 -0.47
N LEU A 145 -3.65 -21.08 -0.74
CA LEU A 145 -4.26 -20.17 0.25
C LEU A 145 -5.65 -20.65 0.71
N GLY A 146 -6.36 -21.38 -0.13
CA GLY A 146 -7.77 -21.66 0.03
C GLY A 146 -8.67 -20.47 -0.36
N PRO A 147 -10.00 -20.70 -0.46
CA PRO A 147 -10.89 -19.70 -1.03
C PRO A 147 -11.05 -18.45 -0.17
N ALA A 148 -11.04 -18.57 1.15
CA ALA A 148 -11.25 -17.43 2.05
C ALA A 148 -10.08 -16.44 1.97
N ALA A 149 -8.84 -16.93 2.06
CA ALA A 149 -7.65 -16.10 1.99
C ALA A 149 -7.45 -15.50 0.58
N LEU A 150 -7.77 -16.24 -0.48
CA LEU A 150 -7.68 -15.73 -1.85
C LEU A 150 -8.69 -14.60 -2.10
N VAL A 151 -9.93 -14.71 -1.62
CA VAL A 151 -10.93 -13.63 -1.69
C VAL A 151 -10.48 -12.42 -0.93
N GLU A 152 -9.93 -12.58 0.27
CA GLU A 152 -9.38 -11.49 1.08
C GLU A 152 -8.22 -10.79 0.37
N LEU A 153 -7.24 -11.56 -0.13
CA LEU A 153 -6.10 -11.05 -0.88
C LEU A 153 -6.53 -10.27 -2.12
N THR A 154 -7.46 -10.82 -2.89
CA THR A 154 -8.00 -10.18 -4.10
C THR A 154 -8.62 -8.82 -3.79
N MET A 155 -9.47 -8.77 -2.77
CA MET A 155 -10.09 -7.52 -2.35
C MET A 155 -9.06 -6.54 -1.80
N PHE A 156 -8.07 -7.02 -1.04
CA PHE A 156 -6.99 -6.19 -0.51
C PHE A 156 -6.15 -5.54 -1.64
N ILE A 157 -5.82 -6.30 -2.69
CA ILE A 157 -5.12 -5.80 -3.88
C ILE A 157 -5.96 -4.74 -4.60
N ALA A 158 -7.26 -4.97 -4.76
CA ALA A 158 -8.16 -3.98 -5.37
C ALA A 158 -8.17 -2.66 -4.58
N LEU A 159 -8.19 -2.73 -3.25
CA LEU A 159 -8.11 -1.55 -2.39
C LEU A 159 -6.74 -0.87 -2.42
N ALA A 160 -5.66 -1.63 -2.55
CA ALA A 160 -4.32 -1.08 -2.77
C ALA A 160 -4.27 -0.27 -4.08
N ASN A 161 -4.91 -0.77 -5.15
CA ASN A 161 -5.06 -0.05 -6.42
C ASN A 161 -5.86 1.25 -6.26
N VAL A 162 -6.97 1.24 -5.49
CA VAL A 162 -7.74 2.45 -5.19
C VAL A 162 -6.82 3.49 -4.54
N GLY A 163 -6.06 3.11 -3.52
CA GLY A 163 -5.13 4.02 -2.83
C GLY A 163 -4.00 4.53 -3.74
N ALA A 164 -3.32 3.61 -4.42
CA ALA A 164 -2.16 3.96 -5.25
C ALA A 164 -2.55 4.86 -6.42
N ARG A 165 -3.61 4.54 -7.16
CA ARG A 165 -4.08 5.34 -8.29
C ARG A 165 -4.62 6.71 -7.84
N THR A 166 -5.33 6.77 -6.70
CA THR A 166 -5.81 8.04 -6.14
C THR A 166 -4.64 8.94 -5.76
N ASN A 167 -3.66 8.43 -5.03
CA ASN A 167 -2.50 9.22 -4.61
C ASN A 167 -1.68 9.70 -5.82
N THR A 168 -1.42 8.84 -6.79
CA THR A 168 -0.71 9.20 -8.02
C THR A 168 -1.49 10.25 -8.84
N ALA A 169 -2.82 10.09 -8.98
CA ALA A 169 -3.66 11.06 -9.67
C ALA A 169 -3.68 12.43 -8.98
N LEU A 170 -3.57 12.47 -7.66
CA LEU A 170 -3.53 13.71 -6.88
C LEU A 170 -2.12 14.31 -6.73
N GLY A 171 -1.09 13.64 -7.27
CA GLY A 171 0.30 14.08 -7.17
C GLY A 171 0.88 14.00 -5.75
N ILE A 172 0.40 13.04 -4.96
CA ILE A 172 0.88 12.79 -3.60
C ILE A 172 2.15 11.96 -3.68
N GLU A 173 3.22 12.46 -3.10
CA GLU A 173 4.56 11.84 -3.12
C GLU A 173 5.00 11.36 -1.73
N SER A 174 6.10 10.58 -1.68
CA SER A 174 6.70 10.12 -0.43
C SER A 174 6.97 11.27 0.54
N GLN A 175 6.71 11.03 1.81
CA GLN A 175 6.99 11.95 2.91
C GLN A 175 8.18 11.50 3.77
N GLY A 176 8.87 10.43 3.39
CA GLY A 176 10.07 9.95 4.07
C GLY A 176 9.80 9.21 5.38
N PHE A 177 8.64 8.58 5.55
CA PHE A 177 8.31 7.81 6.76
C PHE A 177 9.31 6.69 7.04
N SER A 178 9.69 5.93 6.03
CA SER A 178 10.66 4.85 6.14
C SER A 178 12.07 5.37 6.45
N ALA A 179 12.47 6.49 5.84
CA ALA A 179 13.75 7.13 6.11
C ALA A 179 13.84 7.67 7.55
N ALA A 180 12.75 8.19 8.10
CA ALA A 180 12.69 8.65 9.48
C ALA A 180 12.92 7.52 10.51
N CYS A 181 12.66 6.26 10.13
CA CYS A 181 12.94 5.07 10.93
C CYS A 181 14.34 4.46 10.64
N ASN A 182 15.21 5.16 9.92
CA ASN A 182 16.53 4.66 9.49
C ASN A 182 16.47 3.32 8.70
N LEU A 183 15.37 3.06 8.01
CA LEU A 183 15.26 1.89 7.15
C LEU A 183 16.20 2.05 5.93
N LYS A 184 16.82 0.94 5.53
CA LYS A 184 17.58 0.92 4.27
C LYS A 184 16.63 1.27 3.11
N PRO A 185 17.08 2.03 2.10
CA PRO A 185 16.24 2.35 0.94
C PRO A 185 15.66 1.08 0.29
N LEU A 186 14.45 1.19 -0.24
CA LEU A 186 13.86 0.15 -1.08
C LEU A 186 14.81 -0.18 -2.25
N ALA A 187 14.86 -1.43 -2.65
CA ALA A 187 15.58 -1.84 -3.82
C ALA A 187 14.97 -1.20 -5.08
N VAL A 188 15.80 -0.86 -6.05
CA VAL A 188 15.35 -0.28 -7.32
C VAL A 188 15.26 -1.40 -8.36
N ALA A 189 14.17 -1.48 -9.11
CA ALA A 189 14.09 -2.36 -10.27
C ALA A 189 15.16 -1.97 -11.29
N VAL A 190 15.85 -2.96 -11.84
CA VAL A 190 16.79 -2.71 -12.95
C VAL A 190 15.94 -2.41 -14.19
N THR A 191 15.90 -1.15 -14.58
CA THR A 191 15.30 -0.75 -15.87
C THR A 191 16.17 -1.31 -17.00
N THR A 192 15.72 -2.37 -17.62
CA THR A 192 16.25 -2.87 -18.91
C THR A 192 15.61 -2.12 -20.07
#